data_a586ffab25f9697799edba6d44b6c629
#
_entry.id   a586ffab25f9697799edba6d44b6c629
#
_cell.length_a   1.000
_cell.length_b   1.000
_cell.length_c   1.000
_cell.angle_alpha   90.00
_cell.angle_beta   90.00
_cell.angle_gamma   90.00
#
_symmetry.space_group_name_H-M   'P 1'
#
loop_
_entity.id
_entity.type
_entity.pdbx_description
1 polymer ?
#
loop_
_entity_poly.entity_id
_entity_poly.type
_entity_poly.pdbx_seq_one_letter_code
_entity_poly.pdbx_strand_id
1 'polypeptide(L)'
;MVLGTIFAGLFYLATAVFLVGVGARVARYARTPAPLVIPTTPAPTTHAGVCARMFREVVFFESLFKGSKWSWLFGWLFHFGMLIVLAQHFRYFTQPVWSWVVMIQWVGSYASFAMFAGLAGLWARRVLVDRIRYISAPSDHLMLALLLAIAGSGLVMKHSSHTDIVS
;
A
#
# COMPACT_ATOMS: atom_id res chain seq x y z
N MET A 1 6.10 24.55 21.04
CA MET A 1 7.35 23.76 21.04
C MET A 1 7.15 22.35 21.61
N VAL A 2 6.63 22.18 22.83
CA VAL A 2 6.47 20.84 23.48
C VAL A 2 5.67 19.84 22.65
N LEU A 3 4.53 20.25 22.08
CA LEU A 3 3.67 19.38 21.29
C LEU A 3 4.39 18.84 20.05
N GLY A 4 5.14 19.70 19.34
CA GLY A 4 5.93 19.29 18.18
C GLY A 4 7.02 18.27 18.50
N THR A 5 7.68 18.44 19.65
CA THR A 5 8.70 17.48 20.13
C THR A 5 8.09 16.12 20.46
N ILE A 6 6.90 16.10 21.08
CA ILE A 6 6.17 14.87 21.39
C ILE A 6 5.80 14.13 20.09
N PHE A 7 5.22 14.84 19.09
CA PHE A 7 4.87 14.23 17.82
C PHE A 7 6.10 13.71 17.07
N ALA A 8 7.21 14.46 17.05
CA ALA A 8 8.46 13.99 16.44
C ALA A 8 8.96 12.72 17.15
N GLY A 9 8.96 12.68 18.48
CA GLY A 9 9.35 11.50 19.24
C GLY A 9 8.49 10.27 18.92
N LEU A 10 7.17 10.44 18.87
CA LEU A 10 6.24 9.37 18.51
C LEU A 10 6.46 8.88 17.07
N PHE A 11 6.75 9.80 16.15
CA PHE A 11 7.03 9.44 14.76
C PHE A 11 8.32 8.61 14.62
N TYR A 12 9.41 9.04 15.29
CA TYR A 12 10.65 8.27 15.29
C TYR A 12 10.50 6.90 15.94
N LEU A 13 9.76 6.82 17.05
CA LEU A 13 9.48 5.56 17.71
C LEU A 13 8.69 4.63 16.78
N ALA A 14 7.62 5.11 16.16
CA ALA A 14 6.82 4.33 15.21
C ALA A 14 7.66 3.85 14.03
N THR A 15 8.52 4.70 13.49
CA THR A 15 9.43 4.36 12.40
C THR A 15 10.42 3.27 12.83
N ALA A 16 11.01 3.39 14.02
CA ALA A 16 11.93 2.38 14.54
C ALA A 16 11.24 1.02 14.74
N VAL A 17 10.06 1.00 15.35
CA VAL A 17 9.25 -0.22 15.54
C VAL A 17 8.90 -0.86 14.20
N PHE A 18 8.53 -0.06 13.21
CA PHE A 18 8.23 -0.55 11.86
C PHE A 18 9.46 -1.17 11.21
N LEU A 19 10.59 -0.47 11.17
CA LEU A 19 11.82 -0.97 10.53
C LEU A 19 12.35 -2.23 11.20
N VAL A 20 12.38 -2.26 12.54
CA VAL A 20 12.80 -3.44 13.30
C VAL A 20 11.83 -4.61 13.06
N GLY A 21 10.53 -4.36 13.08
CA GLY A 21 9.50 -5.38 12.85
C GLY A 21 9.59 -5.99 11.45
N VAL A 22 9.72 -5.15 10.42
CA VAL A 22 9.89 -5.60 9.03
C VAL A 22 11.23 -6.35 8.88
N GLY A 23 12.32 -5.79 9.39
CA GLY A 23 13.65 -6.44 9.33
C GLY A 23 13.66 -7.81 10.00
N ALA A 24 13.06 -7.94 11.18
CA ALA A 24 12.92 -9.20 11.88
C ALA A 24 12.08 -10.23 11.08
N ARG A 25 11.01 -9.79 10.41
CA ARG A 25 10.20 -10.64 9.53
C ARG A 25 10.98 -11.13 8.32
N VAL A 26 11.67 -10.23 7.63
CA VAL A 26 12.52 -10.55 6.47
C VAL A 26 13.62 -11.53 6.89
N ALA A 27 14.32 -11.26 8.00
CA ALA A 27 15.36 -12.15 8.52
C ALA A 27 14.83 -13.55 8.87
N ARG A 28 13.62 -13.63 9.42
CA ARG A 28 12.97 -14.92 9.71
C ARG A 28 12.69 -15.68 8.42
N TYR A 29 12.11 -15.05 7.39
CA TYR A 29 11.86 -15.71 6.11
C TYR A 29 13.15 -16.14 5.40
N ALA A 30 14.19 -15.29 5.44
CA ALA A 30 15.49 -15.62 4.85
C ALA A 30 16.17 -16.82 5.52
N ARG A 31 15.92 -17.06 6.82
CA ARG A 31 16.46 -18.19 7.58
C ARG A 31 15.59 -19.45 7.51
N THR A 32 14.35 -19.32 7.01
CA THR A 32 13.45 -20.48 6.89
C THR A 32 13.94 -21.38 5.75
N PRO A 33 14.14 -22.69 5.99
CA PRO A 33 14.52 -23.63 4.94
C PRO A 33 13.52 -23.57 3.78
N ALA A 34 14.01 -23.66 2.55
CA ALA A 34 13.13 -23.75 1.39
C ALA A 34 12.19 -24.96 1.55
N PRO A 35 10.88 -24.80 1.34
CA PRO A 35 9.97 -25.93 1.37
C PRO A 35 10.34 -26.91 0.25
N LEU A 36 9.89 -28.17 0.38
CA LEU A 36 10.02 -29.17 -0.67
C LEU A 36 9.58 -28.54 -2.00
N VAL A 37 10.45 -28.68 -3.02
CA VAL A 37 10.17 -28.16 -4.37
C VAL A 37 9.11 -29.05 -5.01
N ILE A 38 7.86 -28.85 -4.62
CA ILE A 38 6.72 -29.45 -5.28
C ILE A 38 6.23 -28.43 -6.31
N PRO A 39 6.49 -28.61 -7.61
CA PRO A 39 6.00 -27.67 -8.61
C PRO A 39 4.47 -27.75 -8.65
N THR A 40 3.82 -26.67 -8.25
CA THR A 40 2.41 -26.47 -8.58
C THR A 40 2.32 -26.21 -10.07
N THR A 41 1.77 -27.14 -10.82
CA THR A 41 1.62 -27.00 -12.28
C THR A 41 0.50 -26.05 -12.66
N PRO A 42 0.67 -25.24 -13.72
CA PRO A 42 1.87 -25.06 -14.52
C PRO A 42 2.85 -24.06 -13.86
N ALA A 43 4.07 -24.51 -13.60
CA ALA A 43 5.12 -23.67 -13.05
C ALA A 43 6.25 -23.49 -14.08
N PRO A 44 6.86 -22.29 -14.17
CA PRO A 44 8.03 -22.11 -15.02
C PRO A 44 9.22 -22.88 -14.45
N THR A 45 9.94 -23.59 -15.31
CA THR A 45 11.11 -24.41 -14.94
C THR A 45 12.43 -23.66 -15.05
N THR A 46 12.44 -22.48 -15.70
CA THR A 46 13.64 -21.67 -15.90
C THR A 46 13.66 -20.46 -14.96
N HIS A 47 14.84 -20.01 -14.54
CA HIS A 47 14.99 -18.81 -13.72
C HIS A 47 14.35 -17.58 -14.37
N ALA A 48 14.54 -17.38 -15.68
CA ALA A 48 13.91 -16.29 -16.41
C ALA A 48 12.38 -16.38 -16.38
N GLY A 49 11.82 -17.56 -16.52
CA GLY A 49 10.38 -17.80 -16.41
C GLY A 49 9.85 -17.50 -15.02
N VAL A 50 10.59 -17.87 -13.97
CA VAL A 50 10.23 -17.54 -12.56
C VAL A 50 10.23 -16.01 -12.36
N CYS A 51 11.28 -15.32 -12.79
CA CYS A 51 11.36 -13.85 -12.68
C CYS A 51 10.21 -13.17 -13.45
N ALA A 52 9.94 -13.61 -14.67
CA ALA A 52 8.84 -13.06 -15.48
C ALA A 52 7.47 -13.29 -14.82
N ARG A 53 7.25 -14.47 -14.23
CA ARG A 53 6.03 -14.77 -13.49
C ARG A 53 5.91 -13.88 -12.23
N MET A 54 6.98 -13.81 -11.44
CA MET A 54 7.00 -12.95 -10.24
C MET A 54 6.73 -11.49 -10.59
N PHE A 55 7.33 -10.98 -11.67
CA PHE A 55 7.06 -9.62 -12.15
C PHE A 55 5.57 -9.42 -12.46
N ARG A 56 4.95 -10.33 -13.20
CA ARG A 56 3.52 -10.24 -13.52
C ARG A 56 2.62 -10.32 -12.28
N GLU A 57 3.00 -11.17 -11.31
CA GLU A 57 2.23 -11.27 -10.05
C GLU A 57 2.36 -10.02 -9.19
N VAL A 58 3.56 -9.43 -9.10
CA VAL A 58 3.80 -8.25 -8.25
C VAL A 58 3.26 -6.96 -8.89
N VAL A 59 3.46 -6.79 -10.21
CA VAL A 59 3.07 -5.55 -10.89
C VAL A 59 1.62 -5.56 -11.34
N PHE A 60 1.16 -6.67 -11.89
CA PHE A 60 -0.18 -6.77 -12.50
C PHE A 60 -1.17 -7.58 -11.68
N PHE A 61 -0.74 -8.25 -10.60
CA PHE A 61 -1.58 -9.13 -9.78
C PHE A 61 -2.32 -10.17 -10.65
N GLU A 62 -1.59 -10.84 -11.55
CA GLU A 62 -2.16 -11.69 -12.60
C GLU A 62 -3.08 -12.78 -12.04
N SER A 63 -2.68 -13.45 -10.97
CA SER A 63 -3.50 -14.47 -10.30
C SER A 63 -4.78 -13.88 -9.72
N LEU A 64 -4.71 -12.67 -9.18
CA LEU A 64 -5.88 -11.98 -8.64
C LEU A 64 -6.85 -11.59 -9.76
N PHE A 65 -6.35 -11.16 -10.91
CA PHE A 65 -7.16 -10.87 -12.09
C PHE A 65 -7.91 -12.10 -12.60
N LYS A 66 -7.23 -13.25 -12.64
CA LYS A 66 -7.85 -14.54 -13.03
C LYS A 66 -8.89 -15.01 -12.02
N GLY A 67 -8.66 -14.75 -10.72
CA GLY A 67 -9.55 -15.18 -9.65
C GLY A 67 -10.77 -14.28 -9.47
N SER A 68 -10.59 -12.96 -9.46
CA SER A 68 -11.67 -12.00 -9.26
C SER A 68 -11.31 -10.62 -9.82
N LYS A 69 -11.94 -10.24 -10.90
CA LYS A 69 -11.72 -8.95 -11.57
C LYS A 69 -12.01 -7.76 -10.66
N TRP A 70 -13.04 -7.84 -9.82
CA TRP A 70 -13.38 -6.77 -8.87
C TRP A 70 -12.32 -6.61 -7.76
N SER A 71 -11.82 -7.71 -7.20
CA SER A 71 -10.71 -7.65 -6.24
C SER A 71 -9.45 -7.10 -6.88
N TRP A 72 -9.19 -7.51 -8.12
CA TRP A 72 -8.07 -7.01 -8.88
C TRP A 72 -8.18 -5.50 -9.13
N LEU A 73 -9.33 -5.02 -9.61
CA LEU A 73 -9.55 -3.61 -9.89
C LEU A 73 -9.31 -2.74 -8.64
N PHE A 74 -9.98 -3.07 -7.54
CA PHE A 74 -9.85 -2.30 -6.31
C PHE A 74 -8.46 -2.44 -5.67
N GLY A 75 -7.88 -3.64 -5.72
CA GLY A 75 -6.51 -3.87 -5.23
C GLY A 75 -5.48 -3.11 -6.04
N TRP A 76 -5.62 -3.10 -7.36
CA TRP A 76 -4.72 -2.37 -8.26
C TRP A 76 -4.84 -0.85 -8.07
N LEU A 77 -6.07 -0.31 -8.02
CA LEU A 77 -6.32 1.10 -7.74
C LEU A 77 -5.70 1.55 -6.42
N PHE A 78 -5.87 0.74 -5.37
CA PHE A 78 -5.28 1.03 -4.07
C PHE A 78 -3.75 1.05 -4.11
N HIS A 79 -3.10 -0.01 -4.60
CA HIS A 79 -1.65 -0.11 -4.55
C HIS A 79 -0.96 0.89 -5.48
N PHE A 80 -1.50 1.09 -6.69
CA PHE A 80 -0.95 2.06 -7.63
C PHE A 80 -1.16 3.49 -7.14
N GLY A 81 -2.35 3.81 -6.63
CA GLY A 81 -2.64 5.10 -6.02
C GLY A 81 -1.74 5.36 -4.81
N MET A 82 -1.56 4.38 -3.93
CA MET A 82 -0.69 4.47 -2.77
C MET A 82 0.78 4.71 -3.16
N LEU A 83 1.27 4.01 -4.20
CA LEU A 83 2.64 4.20 -4.69
C LEU A 83 2.89 5.65 -5.13
N ILE A 84 1.96 6.23 -5.89
CA ILE A 84 2.07 7.63 -6.34
C ILE A 84 1.98 8.60 -5.15
N VAL A 85 1.06 8.36 -4.22
CA VAL A 85 0.91 9.18 -3.01
C VAL A 85 2.18 9.11 -2.16
N LEU A 86 2.77 7.94 -1.95
CA LEU A 86 4.05 7.80 -1.25
C LEU A 86 5.18 8.54 -1.97
N ALA A 87 5.25 8.41 -3.30
CA ALA A 87 6.25 9.10 -4.10
C ALA A 87 6.13 10.64 -3.99
N GLN A 88 4.91 11.18 -3.86
CA GLN A 88 4.73 12.61 -3.60
C GLN A 88 5.24 13.06 -2.22
N HIS A 89 5.20 12.19 -1.21
CA HIS A 89 5.68 12.52 0.13
C HIS A 89 7.20 12.71 0.20
N PHE A 90 7.96 12.31 -0.83
CA PHE A 90 9.39 12.63 -0.93
C PHE A 90 9.67 14.13 -0.94
N ARG A 91 8.70 14.98 -1.31
CA ARG A 91 8.84 16.44 -1.21
C ARG A 91 9.17 16.94 0.19
N TYR A 92 8.80 16.20 1.24
CA TYR A 92 9.07 16.59 2.62
C TYR A 92 10.46 16.19 3.11
N PHE A 93 11.17 15.37 2.35
CA PHE A 93 12.49 14.85 2.72
C PHE A 93 13.64 15.46 1.93
N THR A 94 13.35 16.19 0.84
CA THR A 94 14.38 16.71 -0.08
C THR A 94 14.25 18.20 -0.30
N GLN A 95 15.38 18.91 -0.13
CA GLN A 95 15.49 20.34 -0.44
C GLN A 95 16.77 20.57 -1.26
N PRO A 96 16.71 21.05 -2.52
CA PRO A 96 15.49 21.35 -3.27
C PRO A 96 14.70 20.11 -3.67
N VAL A 97 13.39 20.28 -3.90
CA VAL A 97 12.50 19.17 -4.30
C VAL A 97 12.92 18.66 -5.69
N TRP A 98 13.04 17.35 -5.83
CA TRP A 98 13.42 16.73 -7.08
C TRP A 98 12.38 16.97 -8.19
N SER A 99 12.85 17.24 -9.41
CA SER A 99 11.99 17.59 -10.55
C SER A 99 10.91 16.55 -10.85
N TRP A 100 11.24 15.27 -10.73
CA TRP A 100 10.26 14.19 -10.95
C TRP A 100 9.15 14.17 -9.88
N VAL A 101 9.44 14.58 -8.63
CA VAL A 101 8.44 14.70 -7.57
C VAL A 101 7.48 15.84 -7.88
N VAL A 102 7.98 16.96 -8.42
CA VAL A 102 7.15 18.07 -8.86
C VAL A 102 6.22 17.64 -10.00
N MET A 103 6.72 16.86 -10.96
CA MET A 103 5.93 16.38 -12.10
C MET A 103 4.77 15.46 -11.67
N ILE A 104 4.97 14.59 -10.69
CA ILE A 104 3.92 13.66 -10.26
C ILE A 104 2.88 14.29 -9.33
N GLN A 105 3.06 15.54 -8.88
CA GLN A 105 2.09 16.20 -7.99
C GLN A 105 0.70 16.35 -8.62
N TRP A 106 0.63 16.61 -9.90
CA TRP A 106 -0.64 16.69 -10.63
C TRP A 106 -1.38 15.35 -10.64
N VAL A 107 -0.65 14.27 -10.97
CA VAL A 107 -1.19 12.92 -11.00
C VAL A 107 -1.59 12.45 -9.61
N GLY A 108 -0.85 12.85 -8.59
CA GLY A 108 -1.05 12.39 -7.23
C GLY A 108 -2.34 12.89 -6.58
N SER A 109 -2.91 14.00 -7.05
CA SER A 109 -4.24 14.43 -6.59
C SER A 109 -5.30 13.40 -7.00
N TYR A 110 -5.27 12.96 -8.26
CA TYR A 110 -6.17 11.92 -8.76
C TYR A 110 -5.85 10.54 -8.17
N ALA A 111 -4.57 10.25 -7.97
CA ALA A 111 -4.11 9.00 -7.36
C ALA A 111 -4.60 8.82 -5.92
N SER A 112 -4.72 9.90 -5.14
CA SER A 112 -5.28 9.84 -3.79
C SER A 112 -6.77 9.48 -3.78
N PHE A 113 -7.55 9.99 -4.72
CA PHE A 113 -8.95 9.56 -4.90
C PHE A 113 -9.04 8.10 -5.35
N ALA A 114 -8.19 7.68 -6.29
CA ALA A 114 -8.14 6.28 -6.75
C ALA A 114 -7.78 5.33 -5.60
N MET A 115 -6.81 5.70 -4.77
CA MET A 115 -6.42 4.95 -3.57
C MET A 115 -7.59 4.82 -2.59
N PHE A 116 -8.29 5.91 -2.29
CA PHE A 116 -9.44 5.92 -1.39
C PHE A 116 -10.59 5.06 -1.95
N ALA A 117 -10.92 5.21 -3.24
CA ALA A 117 -11.95 4.41 -3.91
C ALA A 117 -11.59 2.91 -3.92
N GLY A 118 -10.31 2.58 -4.16
CA GLY A 118 -9.81 1.21 -4.09
C GLY A 118 -10.02 0.59 -2.70
N LEU A 119 -9.63 1.30 -1.64
CA LEU A 119 -9.85 0.86 -0.25
C LEU A 119 -11.33 0.69 0.09
N ALA A 120 -12.16 1.67 -0.28
CA ALA A 120 -13.60 1.61 -0.05
C ALA A 120 -14.24 0.42 -0.78
N GLY A 121 -13.83 0.16 -2.03
CA GLY A 121 -14.27 -0.98 -2.81
C GLY A 121 -13.85 -2.32 -2.20
N LEU A 122 -12.62 -2.43 -1.69
CA LEU A 122 -12.15 -3.62 -0.98
C LEU A 122 -12.95 -3.85 0.31
N TRP A 123 -13.25 -2.80 1.06
CA TRP A 123 -14.05 -2.90 2.28
C TRP A 123 -15.49 -3.27 1.96
N ALA A 124 -16.12 -2.61 0.99
CA ALA A 124 -17.46 -2.93 0.53
C ALA A 124 -17.59 -4.42 0.13
N ARG A 125 -16.60 -4.97 -0.57
CA ARG A 125 -16.57 -6.40 -0.88
C ARG A 125 -16.54 -7.30 0.34
N ARG A 126 -15.82 -6.92 1.40
CA ARG A 126 -15.80 -7.71 2.65
C ARG A 126 -17.13 -7.73 3.36
N VAL A 127 -17.95 -6.69 3.17
CA VAL A 127 -19.28 -6.59 3.77
C VAL A 127 -20.35 -7.25 2.87
N LEU A 128 -20.27 -7.02 1.56
CA LEU A 128 -21.34 -7.37 0.62
C LEU A 128 -21.24 -8.80 0.06
N VAL A 129 -20.03 -9.39 0.03
CA VAL A 129 -19.82 -10.72 -0.54
C VAL A 129 -19.76 -11.75 0.59
N ASP A 130 -20.77 -12.61 0.71
CA ASP A 130 -20.92 -13.58 1.81
C ASP A 130 -19.69 -14.45 2.03
N ARG A 131 -19.10 -14.97 0.95
CA ARG A 131 -17.89 -15.81 1.00
C ARG A 131 -16.71 -15.08 1.63
N ILE A 132 -16.53 -13.79 1.31
CA ILE A 132 -15.44 -12.99 1.83
C ILE A 132 -15.76 -12.56 3.27
N ARG A 133 -17.00 -12.19 3.55
CA ARG A 133 -17.48 -11.84 4.89
C ARG A 133 -17.23 -12.98 5.88
N TYR A 134 -17.49 -14.21 5.48
CA TYR A 134 -17.32 -15.40 6.33
C TYR A 134 -15.86 -15.61 6.77
N ILE A 135 -14.89 -15.33 5.91
CA ILE A 135 -13.46 -15.48 6.22
C ILE A 135 -12.81 -14.21 6.77
N SER A 136 -13.55 -13.10 6.88
CA SER A 136 -13.02 -11.82 7.34
C SER A 136 -13.01 -11.76 8.87
N ALA A 137 -11.84 -11.46 9.45
CA ALA A 137 -11.69 -11.22 10.87
C ALA A 137 -12.01 -9.75 11.23
N PRO A 138 -12.38 -9.43 12.49
CA PRO A 138 -12.54 -8.05 12.95
C PRO A 138 -11.31 -7.18 12.72
N SER A 139 -10.11 -7.77 12.83
CA SER A 139 -8.84 -7.09 12.53
C SER A 139 -8.74 -6.58 11.09
N ASP A 140 -9.30 -7.32 10.13
CA ASP A 140 -9.30 -6.92 8.72
C ASP A 140 -10.16 -5.68 8.48
N HIS A 141 -11.31 -5.62 9.14
CA HIS A 141 -12.19 -4.45 9.11
C HIS A 141 -11.54 -3.24 9.78
N LEU A 142 -10.89 -3.44 10.93
CA LEU A 142 -10.18 -2.40 11.65
C LEU A 142 -9.04 -1.81 10.79
N MET A 143 -8.23 -2.66 10.18
CA MET A 143 -7.13 -2.22 9.30
C MET A 143 -7.63 -1.40 8.12
N LEU A 144 -8.68 -1.85 7.43
CA LEU A 144 -9.25 -1.10 6.31
C LEU A 144 -9.88 0.23 6.76
N ALA A 145 -10.56 0.24 7.92
CA ALA A 145 -11.13 1.47 8.48
C ALA A 145 -10.04 2.49 8.84
N LEU A 146 -8.93 2.06 9.45
CA LEU A 146 -7.78 2.92 9.75
C LEU A 146 -7.14 3.48 8.49
N LEU A 147 -6.92 2.65 7.47
CA LEU A 147 -6.37 3.09 6.19
C LEU A 147 -7.30 4.09 5.49
N LEU A 148 -8.60 3.86 5.50
CA LEU A 148 -9.60 4.81 4.98
C LEU A 148 -9.61 6.13 5.76
N ALA A 149 -9.48 6.08 7.08
CA ALA A 149 -9.42 7.27 7.91
C ALA A 149 -8.16 8.11 7.58
N ILE A 150 -7.00 7.45 7.42
CA ILE A 150 -5.75 8.12 7.04
C ILE A 150 -5.87 8.73 5.63
N ALA A 151 -6.34 7.95 4.66
CA ALA A 151 -6.51 8.42 3.28
C ALA A 151 -7.54 9.55 3.19
N GLY A 152 -8.67 9.42 3.89
CA GLY A 152 -9.73 10.41 3.93
C GLY A 152 -9.30 11.73 4.61
N SER A 153 -8.60 11.65 5.74
CA SER A 153 -8.07 12.85 6.41
C SER A 153 -7.06 13.59 5.52
N GLY A 154 -6.17 12.86 4.82
CA GLY A 154 -5.25 13.44 3.85
C GLY A 154 -5.97 14.15 2.69
N LEU A 155 -7.03 13.54 2.15
CA LEU A 155 -7.86 14.14 1.11
C LEU A 155 -8.55 15.43 1.60
N VAL A 156 -9.14 15.41 2.80
CA VAL A 156 -9.79 16.58 3.40
C VAL A 156 -8.77 17.70 3.63
N MET A 157 -7.61 17.40 4.21
CA MET A 157 -6.55 18.41 4.42
C MET A 157 -6.13 19.05 3.12
N LYS A 158 -5.93 18.28 2.06
CA LYS A 158 -5.48 18.79 0.76
C LYS A 158 -6.54 19.64 0.06
N HIS A 159 -7.81 19.26 0.09
CA HIS A 159 -8.85 19.86 -0.74
C HIS A 159 -9.75 20.84 0.01
N SER A 160 -9.95 20.69 1.31
CA SER A 160 -10.81 21.54 2.13
C SER A 160 -10.05 22.62 2.89
N SER A 161 -8.88 22.27 3.44
CA SER A 161 -8.15 23.18 4.32
C SER A 161 -7.11 24.03 3.58
N HIS A 162 -6.83 23.77 2.32
CA HIS A 162 -5.78 24.45 1.51
C HIS A 162 -4.47 24.64 2.29
N THR A 163 -4.17 23.71 3.19
CA THR A 163 -2.96 23.76 4.01
C THR A 163 -1.76 23.38 3.13
N ASP A 164 -1.24 24.38 2.43
CA ASP A 164 0.12 24.30 1.91
C ASP A 164 1.07 24.39 3.12
N ILE A 165 1.49 23.21 3.61
CA ILE A 165 2.41 23.09 4.75
C ILE A 165 3.80 23.61 4.38
N VAL A 166 4.02 24.00 3.14
CA VAL A 166 5.29 24.56 2.65
C VAL A 166 4.96 25.74 1.72
N SER A 167 4.80 26.91 2.33
CA SER A 167 5.03 28.21 1.69
C SER A 167 6.42 28.68 2.04
#